data_977788129ba16447a3dcde5e0ed7146f
#
_entry.id   977788129ba16447a3dcde5e0ed7146f
#
_cell.length_a   1.000
_cell.length_b   1.000
_cell.length_c   1.000
_cell.angle_alpha   90.00
_cell.angle_beta   90.00
_cell.angle_gamma   90.00
#
_symmetry.space_group_name_H-M   'P 1'
#
loop_
_entity.id
_entity.type
_entity.pdbx_description
1 polymer ?
#
loop_
_entity_poly.entity_id
_entity_poly.type
_entity_poly.pdbx_seq_one_letter_code
_entity_poly.pdbx_strand_id
1 'polypeptide(L)'
;MLLGRVGERSVWARPAVDGGDQLATLTDLRAAAQTMDAGEAGLFAYAAAILHWHRNHRFCGRCGGATVAAEAGHVRRCAQGHAAHPRTDPVVIMLIVDPAGDRVLLGRKPGWPPGRFSALAGFVEPGEALEAAVAREVAEEAGVTVGAVRYVDSQPWPFPANLMLGFEAEWTGGEARVVDRELDAVRWCTRAELQAAAALDAAWEHADGDAPLLLPPRLAIARHLVDAWLARSG
;
A
#
# COMPACT_ATOMS: atom_id res chain seq x y z
N MET A 1 -11.85 -20.08 -8.70
CA MET A 1 -10.74 -20.58 -7.89
C MET A 1 -11.15 -20.64 -6.44
N LEU A 2 -10.63 -21.57 -5.68
CA LEU A 2 -10.88 -21.69 -4.25
C LEU A 2 -10.00 -20.67 -3.51
N LEU A 3 -10.60 -19.80 -2.68
CA LEU A 3 -9.85 -18.88 -1.81
C LEU A 3 -9.48 -19.52 -0.47
N GLY A 4 -10.27 -20.47 -0.01
CA GLY A 4 -10.07 -21.13 1.27
C GLY A 4 -11.39 -21.53 1.93
N ARG A 5 -11.38 -21.61 3.26
CA ARG A 5 -12.55 -21.90 4.08
C ARG A 5 -12.73 -20.84 5.16
N VAL A 6 -13.99 -20.46 5.39
CA VAL A 6 -14.40 -19.62 6.53
C VAL A 6 -15.38 -20.45 7.34
N GLY A 7 -14.94 -20.96 8.48
CA GLY A 7 -15.65 -22.02 9.22
C GLY A 7 -15.79 -23.27 8.36
N GLU A 8 -17.01 -23.76 8.17
CA GLU A 8 -17.30 -24.93 7.34
C GLU A 8 -17.53 -24.61 5.84
N ARG A 9 -17.63 -23.33 5.48
CA ARG A 9 -17.94 -22.90 4.12
C ARG A 9 -16.67 -22.72 3.28
N SER A 10 -16.64 -23.32 2.09
CA SER A 10 -15.61 -23.03 1.08
C SER A 10 -15.93 -21.73 0.36
N VAL A 11 -14.95 -20.85 0.24
CA VAL A 11 -15.07 -19.55 -0.42
C VAL A 11 -14.38 -19.59 -1.77
N TRP A 12 -15.07 -19.11 -2.79
CA TRP A 12 -14.61 -19.16 -4.16
C TRP A 12 -14.64 -17.76 -4.78
N ALA A 13 -13.66 -17.46 -5.62
CA ALA A 13 -13.66 -16.27 -6.46
C ALA A 13 -13.76 -16.66 -7.94
N ARG A 14 -14.52 -15.86 -8.69
CA ARG A 14 -14.58 -15.91 -10.14
C ARG A 14 -14.61 -14.47 -10.71
N PRO A 15 -14.13 -14.25 -11.95
CA PRO A 15 -14.39 -12.97 -12.62
C PRO A 15 -15.90 -12.75 -12.73
N ALA A 16 -16.32 -11.48 -12.62
CA ALA A 16 -17.69 -11.11 -13.01
C ALA A 16 -17.86 -11.37 -14.50
N VAL A 17 -19.03 -11.88 -14.90
CA VAL A 17 -19.39 -12.10 -16.32
C VAL A 17 -20.32 -10.96 -16.71
N ASP A 18 -19.99 -10.28 -17.80
CA ASP A 18 -20.84 -9.21 -18.33
C ASP A 18 -22.25 -9.74 -18.60
N GLY A 19 -23.26 -9.12 -17.99
CA GLY A 19 -24.68 -9.34 -18.25
C GLY A 19 -25.36 -10.55 -17.59
N GLY A 20 -24.68 -11.31 -16.73
CA GLY A 20 -25.23 -12.57 -16.20
C GLY A 20 -25.66 -12.61 -14.74
N ASP A 21 -25.11 -11.79 -13.90
CA ASP A 21 -25.47 -11.73 -12.48
C ASP A 21 -26.18 -10.41 -12.15
N GLN A 22 -27.34 -10.50 -11.55
CA GLN A 22 -28.05 -9.36 -10.94
C GLN A 22 -27.29 -8.87 -9.67
N LEU A 23 -26.00 -8.57 -9.83
CA LEU A 23 -25.25 -7.84 -8.81
C LEU A 23 -25.69 -6.37 -8.92
N ALA A 24 -26.51 -5.95 -8.01
CA ALA A 24 -27.20 -4.66 -8.05
C ALA A 24 -26.28 -3.45 -8.14
N THR A 25 -24.98 -3.61 -7.77
CA THR A 25 -24.00 -2.51 -7.88
C THR A 25 -22.57 -3.09 -7.84
N LEU A 26 -21.81 -2.87 -8.93
CA LEU A 26 -20.35 -3.05 -8.88
C LEU A 26 -19.74 -1.83 -8.21
N THR A 27 -18.92 -2.06 -7.19
CA THR A 27 -18.26 -0.99 -6.47
C THR A 27 -16.73 -1.15 -6.58
N ASP A 28 -16.01 -0.03 -6.56
CA ASP A 28 -14.55 -0.05 -6.49
C ASP A 28 -14.08 -0.70 -5.18
N LEU A 29 -13.03 -1.53 -5.25
CA LEU A 29 -12.52 -2.26 -4.10
C LEU A 29 -12.05 -1.33 -2.97
N ARG A 30 -11.48 -0.15 -3.29
CA ARG A 30 -11.04 0.81 -2.26
C ARG A 30 -12.23 1.42 -1.54
N ALA A 31 -13.28 1.76 -2.28
CA ALA A 31 -14.52 2.27 -1.70
C ALA A 31 -15.21 1.21 -0.83
N ALA A 32 -15.31 -0.03 -1.34
CA ALA A 32 -15.90 -1.14 -0.60
C ALA A 32 -15.15 -1.44 0.72
N ALA A 33 -13.82 -1.46 0.67
CA ALA A 33 -12.99 -1.76 1.83
C ALA A 33 -13.13 -0.76 2.99
N GLN A 34 -13.63 0.45 2.73
CA GLN A 34 -13.91 1.44 3.78
C GLN A 34 -15.14 1.09 4.64
N THR A 35 -16.02 0.24 4.13
CA THR A 35 -17.30 -0.14 4.79
C THR A 35 -17.34 -1.60 5.23
N MET A 36 -16.37 -2.41 4.81
CA MET A 36 -16.28 -3.84 5.16
C MET A 36 -15.59 -4.04 6.50
N ASP A 37 -15.88 -5.15 7.16
CA ASP A 37 -15.03 -5.60 8.26
C ASP A 37 -13.65 -6.07 7.74
N ALA A 38 -12.67 -6.13 8.64
CA ALA A 38 -11.28 -6.45 8.27
C ALA A 38 -11.13 -7.84 7.62
N GLY A 39 -11.95 -8.82 8.03
CA GLY A 39 -11.92 -10.18 7.47
C GLY A 39 -12.47 -10.21 6.06
N GLU A 40 -13.58 -9.53 5.82
CA GLU A 40 -14.18 -9.39 4.48
C GLU A 40 -13.24 -8.62 3.55
N ALA A 41 -12.71 -7.48 4.01
CA ALA A 41 -11.74 -6.69 3.23
C ALA A 41 -10.51 -7.50 2.84
N GLY A 42 -9.97 -8.30 3.76
CA GLY A 42 -8.84 -9.21 3.49
C GLY A 42 -9.17 -10.29 2.46
N LEU A 43 -10.38 -10.88 2.53
CA LEU A 43 -10.84 -11.87 1.56
C LEU A 43 -11.03 -11.27 0.17
N PHE A 44 -11.58 -10.06 0.08
CA PHE A 44 -11.72 -9.33 -1.19
C PHE A 44 -10.36 -8.92 -1.76
N ALA A 45 -9.43 -8.47 -0.92
CA ALA A 45 -8.06 -8.17 -1.34
C ALA A 45 -7.38 -9.39 -1.98
N TYR A 46 -7.51 -10.56 -1.33
CA TYR A 46 -6.99 -11.81 -1.85
C TYR A 46 -7.67 -12.20 -3.18
N ALA A 47 -8.99 -12.14 -3.24
CA ALA A 47 -9.75 -12.43 -4.47
C ALA A 47 -9.31 -11.53 -5.63
N ALA A 48 -9.18 -10.23 -5.40
CA ALA A 48 -8.76 -9.26 -6.39
C ALA A 48 -7.34 -9.55 -6.92
N ALA A 49 -6.38 -9.77 -6.01
CA ALA A 49 -4.99 -10.06 -6.35
C ALA A 49 -4.86 -11.33 -7.19
N ILE A 50 -5.49 -12.43 -6.76
CA ILE A 50 -5.38 -13.73 -7.44
C ILE A 50 -6.10 -13.72 -8.81
N LEU A 51 -7.26 -13.03 -8.91
CA LEU A 51 -7.97 -12.86 -10.18
C LEU A 51 -7.18 -11.98 -11.15
N HIS A 52 -6.57 -10.89 -10.67
CA HIS A 52 -5.67 -10.06 -11.46
C HIS A 52 -4.49 -10.87 -12.00
N TRP A 53 -3.84 -11.64 -11.15
CA TRP A 53 -2.74 -12.50 -11.56
C TRP A 53 -3.15 -13.50 -12.64
N HIS A 54 -4.30 -14.16 -12.53
CA HIS A 54 -4.79 -15.09 -13.56
C HIS A 54 -5.04 -14.43 -14.89
N ARG A 55 -5.51 -13.17 -14.93
CA ARG A 55 -5.74 -12.42 -16.17
C ARG A 55 -4.44 -12.10 -16.89
N ASN A 56 -3.36 -11.82 -16.14
CA ASN A 56 -2.10 -11.32 -16.68
C ASN A 56 -1.04 -12.39 -16.88
N HIS A 57 -1.19 -13.60 -16.32
CA HIS A 57 -0.19 -14.67 -16.41
C HIS A 57 -0.67 -15.85 -17.28
N ARG A 58 -1.30 -15.54 -18.39
CA ARG A 58 -1.81 -16.55 -19.34
C ARG A 58 -0.73 -17.27 -20.12
N PHE A 59 0.49 -16.75 -20.15
CA PHE A 59 1.63 -17.34 -20.85
C PHE A 59 2.78 -17.60 -19.87
N CYS A 60 3.56 -18.63 -20.15
CA CYS A 60 4.71 -19.02 -19.34
C CYS A 60 5.88 -18.06 -19.57
N GLY A 61 6.40 -17.44 -18.53
CA GLY A 61 7.57 -16.54 -18.61
C GLY A 61 8.88 -17.23 -19.00
N ARG A 62 8.94 -18.59 -18.99
CA ARG A 62 10.13 -19.37 -19.38
C ARG A 62 10.11 -19.82 -20.84
N CYS A 63 8.96 -20.21 -21.37
CA CYS A 63 8.86 -20.81 -22.70
C CYS A 63 7.82 -20.17 -23.61
N GLY A 64 7.10 -19.13 -23.14
CA GLY A 64 6.05 -18.46 -23.89
C GLY A 64 4.76 -19.27 -24.12
N GLY A 65 4.73 -20.55 -23.78
CA GLY A 65 3.57 -21.42 -23.96
C GLY A 65 2.39 -21.04 -23.06
N ALA A 66 1.16 -21.28 -23.54
CA ALA A 66 -0.04 -21.02 -22.76
C ALA A 66 -0.03 -21.77 -21.42
N THR A 67 -0.59 -21.15 -20.40
CA THR A 67 -0.70 -21.75 -19.05
C THR A 67 -2.16 -21.99 -18.71
N VAL A 68 -2.41 -23.02 -17.89
CA VAL A 68 -3.70 -23.33 -17.30
C VAL A 68 -3.64 -23.26 -15.78
N ALA A 69 -4.78 -22.99 -15.15
CA ALA A 69 -4.88 -22.99 -13.69
C ALA A 69 -4.76 -24.43 -13.15
N ALA A 70 -3.98 -24.59 -12.10
CA ALA A 70 -3.76 -25.85 -11.39
C ALA A 70 -3.86 -25.59 -9.88
N GLU A 71 -3.88 -26.66 -9.07
CA GLU A 71 -3.85 -26.59 -7.59
C GLU A 71 -4.95 -25.63 -7.07
N ALA A 72 -6.19 -25.88 -7.46
CA ALA A 72 -7.38 -25.08 -7.12
C ALA A 72 -7.29 -23.58 -7.51
N GLY A 73 -6.36 -23.23 -8.39
CA GLY A 73 -6.13 -21.86 -8.87
C GLY A 73 -4.93 -21.15 -8.26
N HIS A 74 -4.15 -21.82 -7.40
CA HIS A 74 -2.99 -21.23 -6.74
C HIS A 74 -1.69 -21.35 -7.55
N VAL A 75 -1.72 -22.12 -8.64
CA VAL A 75 -0.58 -22.31 -9.56
C VAL A 75 -1.10 -22.21 -10.99
N ARG A 76 -0.28 -21.73 -11.91
CA ARG A 76 -0.49 -21.90 -13.35
C ARG A 76 0.63 -22.75 -13.92
N ARG A 77 0.28 -23.70 -14.82
CA ARG A 77 1.25 -24.60 -15.46
C ARG A 77 1.12 -24.54 -16.98
N CYS A 78 2.25 -24.57 -17.68
CA CYS A 78 2.28 -24.76 -19.14
C CYS A 78 2.39 -26.26 -19.49
N ALA A 79 2.23 -26.57 -20.79
CA ALA A 79 2.33 -27.95 -21.30
C ALA A 79 3.72 -28.60 -21.05
N GLN A 80 4.78 -27.79 -20.88
CA GLN A 80 6.12 -28.26 -20.54
C GLN A 80 6.35 -28.45 -19.02
N GLY A 81 5.31 -28.32 -18.19
CA GLY A 81 5.37 -28.51 -16.75
C GLY A 81 5.92 -27.33 -15.95
N HIS A 82 6.32 -26.22 -16.57
CA HIS A 82 6.75 -25.04 -15.82
C HIS A 82 5.59 -24.47 -15.01
N ALA A 83 5.87 -24.18 -13.73
CA ALA A 83 4.92 -23.57 -12.81
C ALA A 83 5.16 -22.05 -12.69
N ALA A 84 4.07 -21.30 -12.56
CA ALA A 84 4.08 -19.91 -12.13
C ALA A 84 3.19 -19.78 -10.90
N HIS A 85 3.65 -18.98 -9.92
CA HIS A 85 2.96 -18.69 -8.67
C HIS A 85 2.41 -17.27 -8.68
N PRO A 86 1.40 -16.96 -7.85
CA PRO A 86 0.91 -15.59 -7.70
C PRO A 86 2.04 -14.63 -7.35
N ARG A 87 1.96 -13.42 -7.90
CA ARG A 87 2.94 -12.37 -7.69
C ARG A 87 2.48 -11.47 -6.56
N THR A 88 3.42 -11.07 -5.73
CA THR A 88 3.28 -10.02 -4.72
C THR A 88 4.49 -9.09 -4.85
N ASP A 89 4.24 -7.79 -4.99
CA ASP A 89 5.27 -6.78 -5.18
C ASP A 89 5.54 -6.08 -3.83
N PRO A 90 6.76 -6.21 -3.26
CA PRO A 90 7.08 -5.56 -2.00
C PRO A 90 7.29 -4.06 -2.21
N VAL A 91 6.64 -3.26 -1.34
CA VAL A 91 6.74 -1.80 -1.29
C VAL A 91 7.05 -1.39 0.13
N VAL A 92 8.14 -0.70 0.38
CA VAL A 92 8.39 -0.07 1.67
C VAL A 92 7.57 1.21 1.78
N ILE A 93 7.01 1.46 2.95
CA ILE A 93 6.34 2.71 3.29
C ILE A 93 6.85 3.16 4.66
N MET A 94 7.33 4.41 4.76
CA MET A 94 8.06 4.82 5.93
C MET A 94 7.64 6.18 6.48
N LEU A 95 7.57 6.25 7.79
CA LEU A 95 7.47 7.48 8.55
C LEU A 95 8.87 7.90 8.99
N ILE A 96 9.37 9.02 8.47
CA ILE A 96 10.68 9.56 8.88
C ILE A 96 10.47 10.43 10.11
N VAL A 97 11.10 10.06 11.22
CA VAL A 97 10.89 10.68 12.53
C VAL A 97 12.12 11.51 12.91
N ASP A 98 11.91 12.75 13.35
CA ASP A 98 12.96 13.55 13.98
C ASP A 98 13.35 12.93 15.34
N PRO A 99 14.66 12.75 15.65
CA PRO A 99 15.10 12.20 16.94
C PRO A 99 14.57 12.94 18.16
N ALA A 100 14.25 14.24 18.04
CA ALA A 100 13.57 15.00 19.10
C ALA A 100 12.14 14.50 19.37
N GLY A 101 11.58 13.68 18.45
CA GLY A 101 10.29 13.01 18.64
C GLY A 101 9.07 13.90 18.44
N ASP A 102 9.22 15.14 17.98
CA ASP A 102 8.12 16.10 17.90
C ASP A 102 7.57 16.31 16.49
N ARG A 103 8.21 15.79 15.43
CA ARG A 103 7.78 15.94 14.04
C ARG A 103 8.18 14.77 13.16
N VAL A 104 7.44 14.61 12.07
CA VAL A 104 7.69 13.60 11.03
C VAL A 104 7.67 14.23 9.65
N LEU A 105 8.37 13.61 8.69
CA LEU A 105 8.38 14.05 7.30
C LEU A 105 7.31 13.30 6.53
N LEU A 106 6.49 14.04 5.80
CA LEU A 106 5.47 13.53 4.89
C LEU A 106 5.69 14.07 3.49
N GLY A 107 5.24 13.32 2.49
CA GLY A 107 5.29 13.68 1.08
C GLY A 107 3.89 13.84 0.46
N ARG A 108 3.81 14.62 -0.63
CA ARG A 108 2.61 14.78 -1.46
C ARG A 108 2.92 14.44 -2.90
N LYS A 109 2.13 13.54 -3.49
CA LYS A 109 2.28 13.16 -4.91
C LYS A 109 1.63 14.19 -5.85
N PRO A 110 2.15 14.33 -7.09
CA PRO A 110 1.51 15.14 -8.13
C PRO A 110 0.04 14.76 -8.34
N GLY A 111 -0.80 15.79 -8.54
CA GLY A 111 -2.23 15.59 -8.77
C GLY A 111 -3.05 15.31 -7.51
N TRP A 112 -2.45 15.18 -6.34
CA TRP A 112 -3.23 15.13 -5.12
C TRP A 112 -3.78 16.53 -4.77
N PRO A 113 -5.01 16.62 -4.25
CA PRO A 113 -5.53 17.89 -3.76
C PRO A 113 -4.59 18.56 -2.74
N PRO A 114 -4.62 19.89 -2.65
CA PRO A 114 -3.90 20.63 -1.63
C PRO A 114 -4.20 20.08 -0.22
N GLY A 115 -3.21 20.15 0.67
CA GLY A 115 -3.34 19.65 2.05
C GLY A 115 -3.15 18.17 2.24
N ARG A 116 -3.23 17.32 1.22
CA ARG A 116 -2.98 15.87 1.32
C ARG A 116 -1.50 15.55 1.41
N PHE A 117 -1.13 14.87 2.49
CA PHE A 117 0.20 14.33 2.69
C PHE A 117 0.13 12.90 3.22
N SER A 118 1.13 12.11 2.90
CA SER A 118 1.26 10.70 3.30
C SER A 118 2.69 10.37 3.67
N ALA A 119 2.90 9.22 4.29
CA ALA A 119 4.22 8.62 4.41
C ALA A 119 4.82 8.39 3.02
N LEU A 120 6.16 8.46 2.89
CA LEU A 120 6.90 8.14 1.68
C LEU A 120 6.83 6.64 1.40
N ALA A 121 6.89 6.25 0.12
CA ALA A 121 6.76 4.85 -0.23
C ALA A 121 7.33 4.54 -1.62
N GLY A 122 8.15 3.49 -1.72
CA GLY A 122 8.71 3.03 -2.98
C GLY A 122 8.89 1.52 -3.07
N PHE A 123 9.19 1.03 -4.27
CA PHE A 123 9.37 -0.40 -4.50
C PHE A 123 10.72 -0.89 -4.00
N VAL A 124 10.72 -2.12 -3.48
CA VAL A 124 11.97 -2.83 -3.19
C VAL A 124 12.57 -3.36 -4.49
N GLU A 125 13.84 -3.07 -4.73
CA GLU A 125 14.54 -3.55 -5.92
C GLU A 125 15.02 -5.02 -5.75
N PRO A 126 15.18 -5.76 -6.87
CA PRO A 126 15.70 -7.13 -6.82
C PRO A 126 17.06 -7.22 -6.14
N GLY A 127 17.15 -7.98 -5.06
CA GLY A 127 18.38 -8.16 -4.29
C GLY A 127 18.63 -7.13 -3.20
N GLU A 128 17.71 -6.20 -3.00
CA GLU A 128 17.79 -5.15 -1.99
C GLU A 128 17.18 -5.62 -0.65
N ALA A 129 17.82 -5.26 0.47
CA ALA A 129 17.23 -5.42 1.80
C ALA A 129 16.22 -4.31 2.08
N LEU A 130 15.20 -4.60 2.91
CA LEU A 130 14.11 -3.64 3.18
C LEU A 130 14.63 -2.33 3.80
N GLU A 131 15.58 -2.41 4.71
CA GLU A 131 16.19 -1.23 5.35
C GLU A 131 16.99 -0.38 4.34
N ALA A 132 17.62 -1.03 3.37
CA ALA A 132 18.32 -0.35 2.28
C ALA A 132 17.32 0.34 1.34
N ALA A 133 16.20 -0.32 0.99
CA ALA A 133 15.13 0.26 0.22
C ALA A 133 14.56 1.52 0.90
N VAL A 134 14.30 1.45 2.21
CA VAL A 134 13.86 2.62 2.99
C VAL A 134 14.85 3.76 2.88
N ALA A 135 16.13 3.52 3.09
CA ALA A 135 17.16 4.56 3.03
C ALA A 135 17.30 5.17 1.63
N ARG A 136 17.26 4.35 0.58
CA ARG A 136 17.32 4.79 -0.82
C ARG A 136 16.13 5.65 -1.20
N GLU A 137 14.90 5.16 -0.98
CA GLU A 137 13.66 5.88 -1.32
C GLU A 137 13.58 7.23 -0.60
N VAL A 138 13.94 7.28 0.68
CA VAL A 138 13.97 8.53 1.45
C VAL A 138 14.99 9.54 0.85
N ALA A 139 16.15 9.07 0.43
CA ALA A 139 17.16 9.93 -0.18
C ALA A 139 16.72 10.40 -1.58
N GLU A 140 16.10 9.55 -2.38
CA GLU A 140 15.63 9.83 -3.74
C GLU A 140 14.42 10.77 -3.75
N GLU A 141 13.42 10.54 -2.90
CA GLU A 141 12.19 11.35 -2.86
C GLU A 141 12.38 12.66 -2.08
N ALA A 142 13.09 12.64 -0.95
CA ALA A 142 13.10 13.75 0.02
C ALA A 142 14.47 14.36 0.31
N GLY A 143 15.58 13.78 -0.21
CA GLY A 143 16.92 14.33 -0.05
C GLY A 143 17.48 14.28 1.38
N VAL A 144 16.89 13.51 2.26
CA VAL A 144 17.36 13.33 3.64
C VAL A 144 17.98 11.96 3.85
N THR A 145 18.78 11.83 4.90
CA THR A 145 19.38 10.57 5.32
C THR A 145 18.72 10.05 6.58
N VAL A 146 18.63 8.72 6.67
CA VAL A 146 18.04 8.03 7.82
C VAL A 146 19.03 7.03 8.44
N GLY A 147 18.91 6.82 9.74
CA GLY A 147 19.71 5.88 10.52
C GLY A 147 18.93 4.62 10.85
N ALA A 148 18.52 4.47 12.10
CA ALA A 148 17.77 3.30 12.55
C ALA A 148 16.44 3.16 11.82
N VAL A 149 16.20 1.98 11.22
CA VAL A 149 14.96 1.61 10.52
C VAL A 149 14.28 0.50 11.30
N ARG A 150 13.02 0.71 11.67
CA ARG A 150 12.24 -0.23 12.47
C ARG A 150 10.95 -0.63 11.76
N TYR A 151 10.77 -1.92 11.54
CA TYR A 151 9.49 -2.45 11.05
C TYR A 151 8.36 -2.19 12.04
N VAL A 152 7.21 -1.78 11.53
CA VAL A 152 6.00 -1.49 12.31
C VAL A 152 4.89 -2.48 12.01
N ASP A 153 4.47 -2.58 10.74
CA ASP A 153 3.34 -3.42 10.32
C ASP A 153 3.39 -3.66 8.79
N SER A 154 2.46 -4.48 8.28
CA SER A 154 2.30 -4.67 6.83
C SER A 154 0.83 -4.67 6.43
N GLN A 155 0.58 -4.33 5.16
CA GLN A 155 -0.77 -4.32 4.59
C GLN A 155 -0.78 -4.86 3.16
N PRO A 156 -1.61 -5.89 2.85
CA PRO A 156 -1.93 -6.23 1.48
C PRO A 156 -2.58 -5.05 0.76
N TRP A 157 -2.03 -4.68 -0.40
CA TRP A 157 -2.51 -3.57 -1.20
C TRP A 157 -2.68 -4.01 -2.66
N PRO A 158 -3.80 -4.69 -3.00
CA PRO A 158 -4.00 -5.38 -4.27
C PRO A 158 -4.31 -4.42 -5.43
N PHE A 159 -3.48 -3.38 -5.57
CA PHE A 159 -3.55 -2.37 -6.63
C PHE A 159 -2.20 -2.23 -7.34
N PRO A 160 -1.81 -3.19 -8.22
CA PRO A 160 -2.54 -4.44 -8.52
C PRO A 160 -2.17 -5.64 -7.61
N ALA A 161 -0.99 -5.69 -6.99
CA ALA A 161 -0.48 -6.85 -6.24
C ALA A 161 0.57 -6.49 -5.19
N ASN A 162 0.48 -5.31 -4.58
CA ASN A 162 1.48 -4.82 -3.64
C ASN A 162 1.29 -5.41 -2.24
N LEU A 163 2.41 -5.61 -1.54
CA LEU A 163 2.47 -5.77 -0.10
C LEU A 163 3.21 -4.55 0.46
N MET A 164 2.48 -3.69 1.17
CA MET A 164 3.06 -2.55 1.86
C MET A 164 3.72 -3.02 3.14
N LEU A 165 4.99 -2.65 3.33
CA LEU A 165 5.81 -2.98 4.49
C LEU A 165 6.13 -1.67 5.21
N GLY A 166 5.51 -1.46 6.35
CA GLY A 166 5.53 -0.21 7.12
C GLY A 166 6.73 -0.11 8.06
N PHE A 167 7.42 1.01 7.98
CA PHE A 167 8.61 1.30 8.77
C PHE A 167 8.53 2.67 9.45
N GLU A 168 9.27 2.81 10.52
CA GLU A 168 9.77 4.08 11.00
C GLU A 168 11.26 4.16 10.74
N ALA A 169 11.72 5.34 10.29
CA ALA A 169 13.12 5.60 10.03
C ALA A 169 13.55 6.89 10.76
N GLU A 170 14.63 6.82 11.51
CA GLU A 170 15.15 7.96 12.25
C GLU A 170 15.91 8.89 11.31
N TRP A 171 15.50 10.16 11.24
CA TRP A 171 16.22 11.20 10.50
C TRP A 171 17.58 11.47 11.12
N THR A 172 18.64 11.44 10.29
CA THR A 172 20.04 11.67 10.74
C THR A 172 20.68 12.87 10.07
N GLY A 173 20.03 13.46 9.05
CA GLY A 173 20.58 14.65 8.39
C GLY A 173 19.98 14.92 7.01
N GLY A 174 20.48 15.98 6.39
CA GLY A 174 19.97 16.48 5.13
C GLY A 174 18.82 17.47 5.28
N GLU A 175 18.68 18.36 4.32
CA GLU A 175 17.54 19.30 4.22
C GLU A 175 16.43 18.65 3.39
N ALA A 176 15.25 18.57 3.98
CA ALA A 176 14.10 17.96 3.30
C ALA A 176 13.67 18.85 2.09
N ARG A 177 13.76 18.27 0.92
CA ARG A 177 13.36 18.89 -0.34
C ARG A 177 12.92 17.84 -1.34
N VAL A 178 12.09 18.20 -2.28
CA VAL A 178 11.77 17.33 -3.42
C VAL A 178 13.03 17.17 -4.28
N VAL A 179 13.43 15.93 -4.54
CA VAL A 179 14.64 15.60 -5.33
C VAL A 179 14.27 15.10 -6.71
N ASP A 180 13.27 14.24 -6.79
CA ASP A 180 12.77 13.69 -8.04
C ASP A 180 11.41 14.28 -8.44
N ARG A 181 10.77 13.69 -9.46
CA ARG A 181 9.45 14.13 -9.95
C ARG A 181 8.29 13.32 -9.38
N GLU A 182 8.56 12.42 -8.45
CA GLU A 182 7.52 11.54 -7.86
C GLU A 182 6.71 12.29 -6.81
N LEU A 183 7.29 13.30 -6.18
CA LEU A 183 6.62 14.17 -5.23
C LEU A 183 6.52 15.62 -5.74
N ASP A 184 5.45 16.29 -5.34
CA ASP A 184 5.27 17.75 -5.52
C ASP A 184 5.77 18.54 -4.32
N ALA A 185 5.71 17.94 -3.13
CA ALA A 185 6.12 18.58 -1.89
C ALA A 185 6.53 17.55 -0.84
N VAL A 186 7.47 17.96 0.00
CA VAL A 186 7.78 17.28 1.26
C VAL A 186 7.63 18.30 2.39
N ARG A 187 7.16 17.86 3.55
CA ARG A 187 6.88 18.74 4.69
C ARG A 187 7.13 18.04 6.01
N TRP A 188 7.85 18.70 6.90
CA TRP A 188 7.85 18.35 8.30
C TRP A 188 6.53 18.73 8.95
N CYS A 189 5.88 17.78 9.58
CA CYS A 189 4.62 17.95 10.31
C CYS A 189 4.86 17.71 11.79
N THR A 190 4.48 18.66 12.62
CA THR A 190 4.59 18.55 14.08
C THR A 190 3.54 17.59 14.64
N ARG A 191 3.77 17.10 15.85
CA ARG A 191 2.80 16.27 16.56
C ARG A 191 1.45 16.95 16.71
N ALA A 192 1.43 18.24 17.03
CA ALA A 192 0.19 19.00 17.17
C ALA A 192 -0.60 19.11 15.85
N GLU A 193 0.08 19.35 14.72
CA GLU A 193 -0.55 19.38 13.41
C GLU A 193 -1.16 18.01 13.05
N LEU A 194 -0.43 16.92 13.33
CA LEU A 194 -0.92 15.57 13.05
C LEU A 194 -2.09 15.18 13.96
N GLN A 195 -2.07 15.57 15.23
CA GLN A 195 -3.20 15.38 16.14
C GLN A 195 -4.44 16.10 15.66
N ALA A 196 -4.30 17.38 15.23
CA ALA A 196 -5.39 18.14 14.67
C ALA A 196 -5.95 17.50 13.37
N ALA A 197 -5.06 17.09 12.47
CA ALA A 197 -5.46 16.43 11.24
C ALA A 197 -6.13 15.06 11.48
N ALA A 198 -5.65 14.29 12.46
CA ALA A 198 -6.24 13.03 12.85
C ALA A 198 -7.64 13.18 13.48
N ALA A 199 -7.87 14.28 14.23
CA ALA A 199 -9.15 14.60 14.83
C ALA A 199 -10.20 15.06 13.81
N LEU A 200 -9.77 15.74 12.74
CA LEU A 200 -10.68 16.18 11.67
C LEU A 200 -11.29 14.99 10.92
N ASP A 201 -10.54 13.89 10.78
CA ASP A 201 -10.92 12.68 10.02
C ASP A 201 -11.63 13.01 8.69
N ALA A 202 -11.21 14.11 8.07
CA ALA A 202 -11.85 14.67 6.90
C ALA A 202 -11.65 13.76 5.69
N ALA A 203 -12.72 13.60 4.91
CA ALA A 203 -12.67 12.83 3.68
C ALA A 203 -11.59 13.36 2.73
N TRP A 204 -10.74 12.47 2.27
CA TRP A 204 -9.60 12.78 1.41
C TRP A 204 -9.99 13.38 0.05
N GLU A 205 -11.27 13.43 -0.24
CA GLU A 205 -11.82 13.75 -1.55
C GLU A 205 -12.22 15.23 -1.72
N HIS A 206 -12.29 16.02 -0.65
CA HIS A 206 -12.88 17.37 -0.64
C HIS A 206 -11.95 18.43 -0.03
N ALA A 207 -10.74 18.60 -0.60
CA ALA A 207 -9.85 19.68 -0.16
C ALA A 207 -9.91 20.85 -1.12
N ASP A 208 -10.48 21.98 -0.67
CA ASP A 208 -10.35 23.28 -1.32
C ASP A 208 -8.96 23.88 -1.05
N GLY A 209 -8.54 24.88 -1.87
CA GLY A 209 -7.17 25.38 -1.97
C GLY A 209 -6.42 25.77 -0.68
N ASP A 210 -7.13 26.10 0.41
CA ASP A 210 -6.58 26.41 1.75
C ASP A 210 -6.79 25.27 2.75
N ALA A 211 -6.87 24.02 2.25
CA ALA A 211 -7.16 22.87 3.08
C ALA A 211 -6.10 22.66 4.17
N PRO A 212 -6.53 22.35 5.41
CA PRO A 212 -5.62 21.92 6.47
C PRO A 212 -4.91 20.64 6.05
N LEU A 213 -3.90 20.24 6.83
CA LEU A 213 -3.25 18.93 6.66
C LEU A 213 -4.29 17.80 6.67
N LEU A 214 -4.32 17.01 5.60
CA LEU A 214 -5.21 15.87 5.45
C LEU A 214 -4.38 14.58 5.42
N LEU A 215 -4.69 13.68 6.35
CA LEU A 215 -4.05 12.37 6.45
C LEU A 215 -4.77 11.33 5.58
N PRO A 216 -4.07 10.24 5.20
CA PRO A 216 -4.70 9.10 4.53
C PRO A 216 -5.88 8.54 5.33
N PRO A 217 -6.85 7.88 4.66
CA PRO A 217 -7.98 7.24 5.36
C PRO A 217 -7.47 6.19 6.37
N ARG A 218 -8.24 5.95 7.42
CA ARG A 218 -7.90 5.01 8.51
C ARG A 218 -7.58 3.59 8.02
N LEU A 219 -8.13 3.21 6.88
CA LEU A 219 -7.84 1.93 6.24
C LEU A 219 -6.37 1.80 5.81
N ALA A 220 -5.71 2.90 5.45
CA ALA A 220 -4.38 2.85 4.85
C ALA A 220 -3.28 2.71 5.91
N ILE A 221 -2.30 1.84 5.65
CA ILE A 221 -1.12 1.66 6.53
C ILE A 221 -0.38 2.97 6.78
N ALA A 222 -0.35 3.91 5.83
CA ALA A 222 0.22 5.23 6.02
C ALA A 222 -0.43 5.99 7.20
N ARG A 223 -1.75 5.85 7.36
CA ARG A 223 -2.46 6.41 8.52
C ARG A 223 -2.13 5.65 9.79
N HIS A 224 -2.06 4.33 9.73
CA HIS A 224 -1.68 3.50 10.87
C HIS A 224 -0.29 3.86 11.41
N LEU A 225 0.68 4.11 10.54
CA LEU A 225 2.02 4.56 10.95
C LEU A 225 1.98 5.89 11.72
N VAL A 226 1.20 6.86 11.25
CA VAL A 226 1.02 8.15 11.93
C VAL A 226 0.32 7.96 13.28
N ASP A 227 -0.78 7.20 13.31
CA ASP A 227 -1.55 6.95 14.54
C ASP A 227 -0.70 6.20 15.59
N ALA A 228 0.10 5.21 15.16
CA ALA A 228 1.02 4.48 16.04
C ALA A 228 2.12 5.40 16.61
N TRP A 229 2.63 6.34 15.81
CA TRP A 229 3.59 7.34 16.29
C TRP A 229 2.95 8.32 17.28
N LEU A 230 1.74 8.80 17.00
CA LEU A 230 0.99 9.70 17.88
C LEU A 230 0.63 9.06 19.23
N ALA A 231 0.37 7.75 19.24
CA ALA A 231 -0.01 7.01 20.45
C ALA A 231 1.16 6.85 21.43
N ARG A 232 2.40 7.01 21.00
CA ARG A 232 3.56 7.02 21.89
C ARG A 232 3.68 8.40 22.55
N SER A 233 3.63 8.40 23.86
CA SER A 233 3.94 9.61 24.65
C SER A 233 5.36 10.08 24.30
N GLY A 234 5.51 11.35 24.00
CA GLY A 234 6.82 11.97 23.84
C GLY A 234 7.63 11.93 25.12
#